data_faa71cb6a433228fa2c0093abb052c55
#
_entry.id   faa71cb6a433228fa2c0093abb052c55
#
_cell.length_a   1.000
_cell.length_b   1.000
_cell.length_c   1.000
_cell.angle_alpha   90.00
_cell.angle_beta   90.00
_cell.angle_gamma   90.00
#
_symmetry.space_group_name_H-M   'P 1'
#
loop_
_entity.id
_entity.type
_entity.pdbx_description
1 polymer ?
#
loop_
_entity_poly.entity_id
_entity_poly.type
_entity_poly.pdbx_seq_one_letter_code
_entity_poly.pdbx_strand_id
1 'polypeptide(L)'
;ALTQAQASLQNIKAGLSQAEATLKNAKANYERNKSLFEKGVISKSAWDQSVSDYEVAQANVKSSYYSVQSAAANVNQSRDNLSRTTIYAPISGTISSLDVELGERVVGTQQMAGTEIMRVADLGNMEVEVDVNENDIVKINIGDSTRVEVDAYLKKPFKGMVTEIANSAESNLTADQVTNFKVKVRILESSYKDLIEGKPEAFSPFRPGMTATVDIITNSVKDAIAVPISAIVIKNDTTTSSFGDNQYEAVFVKNGDKAMVKRIKTGIQDDTNIIVTTGLEIGDEVITGPYNTVTKLLKEGDLVEVKKNAKFGASQED
;
A
#
# COMPACT_ATOMS: atom_id res chain seq x y z
N ALA A 1 -10.87 35.18 -20.28
CA ALA A 1 -11.75 34.98 -19.14
C ALA A 1 -11.24 35.71 -17.90
N LEU A 2 -10.00 35.43 -17.38
CA LEU A 2 -9.46 36.01 -16.15
C LEU A 2 -9.37 37.54 -16.24
N THR A 3 -8.79 38.10 -17.31
CA THR A 3 -8.67 39.56 -17.56
C THR A 3 -10.01 40.26 -17.54
N GLN A 4 -11.05 39.63 -18.11
CA GLN A 4 -12.39 40.20 -18.10
C GLN A 4 -13.03 40.17 -16.75
N ALA A 5 -12.85 39.08 -15.95
CA ALA A 5 -13.33 39.01 -14.57
C ALA A 5 -12.66 40.06 -13.70
N GLN A 6 -11.35 40.31 -13.88
CA GLN A 6 -10.61 41.36 -13.18
C GLN A 6 -11.13 42.77 -13.52
N ALA A 7 -11.39 43.04 -14.81
CA ALA A 7 -11.97 44.34 -15.23
C ALA A 7 -13.37 44.56 -14.61
N SER A 8 -14.20 43.51 -14.60
CA SER A 8 -15.53 43.56 -13.96
C SER A 8 -15.42 43.85 -12.44
N LEU A 9 -14.48 43.22 -11.74
CA LEU A 9 -14.23 43.48 -10.32
C LEU A 9 -13.85 44.95 -10.10
N GLN A 10 -13.01 45.55 -10.96
CA GLN A 10 -12.62 46.96 -10.82
C GLN A 10 -13.83 47.88 -11.02
N ASN A 11 -14.71 47.62 -11.99
CA ASN A 11 -15.92 48.41 -12.19
C ASN A 11 -16.85 48.34 -10.95
N ILE A 12 -17.03 47.16 -10.37
CA ILE A 12 -17.87 47.00 -9.18
C ILE A 12 -17.24 47.66 -7.96
N LYS A 13 -15.91 47.64 -7.81
CA LYS A 13 -15.20 48.40 -6.78
C LYS A 13 -15.38 49.91 -6.92
N ALA A 14 -15.39 50.44 -8.15
CA ALA A 14 -15.70 51.84 -8.39
C ALA A 14 -17.14 52.19 -7.95
N GLY A 15 -18.10 51.29 -8.17
CA GLY A 15 -19.48 51.42 -7.68
C GLY A 15 -19.55 51.43 -6.14
N LEU A 16 -18.75 50.61 -5.45
CA LEU A 16 -18.64 50.65 -4.00
C LEU A 16 -18.09 52.00 -3.51
N SER A 17 -17.03 52.53 -4.12
CA SER A 17 -16.49 53.84 -3.80
C SER A 17 -17.51 54.97 -3.98
N GLN A 18 -18.36 54.88 -5.02
CA GLN A 18 -19.46 55.83 -5.21
C GLN A 18 -20.52 55.75 -4.09
N ALA A 19 -20.91 54.51 -3.70
CA ALA A 19 -21.82 54.29 -2.62
C ALA A 19 -21.28 54.80 -1.27
N GLU A 20 -19.99 54.58 -1.00
CA GLU A 20 -19.29 55.12 0.20
C GLU A 20 -19.27 56.64 0.22
N ALA A 21 -19.03 57.30 -0.95
CA ALA A 21 -19.09 58.77 -1.06
C ALA A 21 -20.52 59.27 -0.77
N THR A 22 -21.55 58.57 -1.28
CA THR A 22 -22.95 58.91 -0.99
C THR A 22 -23.30 58.75 0.49
N LEU A 23 -22.84 57.67 1.12
CA LEU A 23 -23.01 57.46 2.57
C LEU A 23 -22.33 58.54 3.38
N LYS A 24 -21.10 58.98 3.00
CA LYS A 24 -20.42 60.08 3.66
C LYS A 24 -21.21 61.36 3.64
N ASN A 25 -21.85 61.68 2.51
CA ASN A 25 -22.71 62.87 2.40
C ASN A 25 -24.03 62.71 3.21
N ALA A 26 -24.67 61.56 3.15
CA ALA A 26 -25.88 61.26 3.94
C ALA A 26 -25.58 61.33 5.45
N LYS A 27 -24.43 60.80 5.88
CA LYS A 27 -23.96 60.86 7.27
C LYS A 27 -23.73 62.28 7.73
N ALA A 28 -23.09 63.12 6.95
CA ALA A 28 -22.85 64.55 7.28
C ALA A 28 -24.17 65.31 7.40
N ASN A 29 -25.17 65.03 6.56
CA ASN A 29 -26.52 65.59 6.65
C ASN A 29 -27.26 65.11 7.89
N TYR A 30 -27.17 63.82 8.18
CA TYR A 30 -27.74 63.21 9.39
C TYR A 30 -27.21 63.88 10.66
N GLU A 31 -25.87 63.99 10.78
CA GLU A 31 -25.24 64.59 11.98
C GLU A 31 -25.63 66.07 12.13
N ARG A 32 -25.67 66.82 11.04
CA ARG A 32 -26.13 68.22 11.02
C ARG A 32 -27.59 68.34 11.48
N ASN A 33 -28.49 67.54 10.84
CA ASN A 33 -29.90 67.58 11.13
C ASN A 33 -30.24 67.09 12.57
N LYS A 34 -29.44 66.15 13.08
CA LYS A 34 -29.51 65.72 14.48
C LYS A 34 -29.29 66.91 15.44
N SER A 35 -28.25 67.68 15.23
CA SER A 35 -27.95 68.87 16.06
C SER A 35 -29.00 69.95 15.92
N LEU A 36 -29.61 70.16 14.73
CA LEU A 36 -30.65 71.12 14.49
C LEU A 36 -31.99 70.67 15.14
N PHE A 37 -32.31 69.39 15.09
CA PHE A 37 -33.50 68.82 15.74
C PHE A 37 -33.39 68.91 17.27
N GLU A 38 -32.28 68.60 17.85
CA GLU A 38 -32.02 68.72 19.29
C GLU A 38 -32.16 70.17 19.76
N LYS A 39 -31.89 71.16 18.89
CA LYS A 39 -32.08 72.60 19.15
C LYS A 39 -33.49 73.10 18.82
N GLY A 40 -34.41 72.24 18.37
CA GLY A 40 -35.77 72.57 17.98
C GLY A 40 -35.94 73.42 16.72
N VAL A 41 -34.91 73.44 15.83
CA VAL A 41 -34.88 74.27 14.63
C VAL A 41 -35.56 73.62 13.42
N ILE A 42 -35.62 72.28 13.36
CA ILE A 42 -36.23 71.54 12.26
C ILE A 42 -37.41 70.70 12.74
N SER A 43 -38.32 70.38 11.81
CA SER A 43 -39.50 69.54 12.12
C SER A 43 -39.06 68.07 12.29
N LYS A 44 -39.90 67.31 13.00
CA LYS A 44 -39.74 65.87 13.17
C LYS A 44 -39.69 65.14 11.80
N SER A 45 -40.58 65.53 10.86
CA SER A 45 -40.60 64.98 9.51
C SER A 45 -39.26 65.14 8.75
N ALA A 46 -38.64 66.34 8.86
CA ALA A 46 -37.36 66.60 8.24
C ALA A 46 -36.23 65.77 8.88
N TRP A 47 -36.32 65.53 10.20
CA TRP A 47 -35.42 64.65 10.91
C TRP A 47 -35.60 63.19 10.48
N ASP A 48 -36.80 62.69 10.49
CA ASP A 48 -37.12 61.29 10.09
C ASP A 48 -36.68 61.03 8.65
N GLN A 49 -36.79 61.99 7.74
CA GLN A 49 -36.30 61.88 6.35
C GLN A 49 -34.76 61.74 6.33
N SER A 50 -34.03 62.52 7.11
CA SER A 50 -32.55 62.44 7.14
C SER A 50 -32.05 61.13 7.78
N VAL A 51 -32.79 60.53 8.71
CA VAL A 51 -32.51 59.21 9.24
C VAL A 51 -32.67 58.15 8.16
N SER A 52 -33.81 58.19 7.45
CA SER A 52 -34.11 57.24 6.37
C SER A 52 -33.06 57.33 5.24
N ASP A 53 -32.69 58.55 4.83
CA ASP A 53 -31.66 58.73 3.79
C ASP A 53 -30.29 58.15 4.19
N TYR A 54 -29.92 58.27 5.46
CA TYR A 54 -28.71 57.70 6.00
C TYR A 54 -28.77 56.19 6.03
N GLU A 55 -29.89 55.58 6.50
CA GLU A 55 -30.09 54.14 6.55
C GLU A 55 -30.09 53.51 5.17
N VAL A 56 -30.74 54.16 4.19
CA VAL A 56 -30.72 53.72 2.78
C VAL A 56 -29.30 53.76 2.21
N ALA A 57 -28.54 54.83 2.46
CA ALA A 57 -27.15 54.95 1.99
C ALA A 57 -26.28 53.86 2.62
N GLN A 58 -26.48 53.54 3.90
CA GLN A 58 -25.75 52.47 4.58
C GLN A 58 -26.09 51.09 4.00
N ALA A 59 -27.35 50.83 3.70
CA ALA A 59 -27.79 49.59 3.05
C ALA A 59 -27.19 49.44 1.64
N ASN A 60 -27.10 50.55 0.89
CA ASN A 60 -26.51 50.57 -0.44
C ASN A 60 -24.99 50.22 -0.40
N VAL A 61 -24.23 50.75 0.56
CA VAL A 61 -22.82 50.39 0.74
C VAL A 61 -22.69 48.90 1.07
N LYS A 62 -23.52 48.36 1.96
CA LYS A 62 -23.52 46.94 2.31
C LYS A 62 -23.85 46.06 1.11
N SER A 63 -24.80 46.45 0.28
CA SER A 63 -25.14 45.74 -0.98
C SER A 63 -23.98 45.78 -1.98
N SER A 64 -23.38 46.95 -2.18
CA SER A 64 -22.23 47.13 -3.06
C SER A 64 -21.00 46.32 -2.59
N TYR A 65 -20.80 46.24 -1.27
CA TYR A 65 -19.75 45.42 -0.68
C TYR A 65 -19.92 43.91 -1.03
N TYR A 66 -21.12 43.38 -0.87
CA TYR A 66 -21.39 41.97 -1.25
C TYR A 66 -21.28 41.76 -2.78
N SER A 67 -21.59 42.75 -3.58
CA SER A 67 -21.36 42.69 -5.03
C SER A 67 -19.87 42.59 -5.36
N VAL A 68 -19.01 43.34 -4.66
CA VAL A 68 -17.55 43.21 -4.77
C VAL A 68 -17.08 41.83 -4.38
N GLN A 69 -17.62 41.27 -3.29
CA GLN A 69 -17.26 39.93 -2.82
C GLN A 69 -17.64 38.84 -3.86
N SER A 70 -18.83 38.96 -4.46
CA SER A 70 -19.27 38.07 -5.53
C SER A 70 -18.38 38.18 -6.78
N ALA A 71 -18.02 39.38 -7.19
CA ALA A 71 -17.11 39.58 -8.31
C ALA A 71 -15.71 39.05 -8.02
N ALA A 72 -15.22 39.18 -6.79
CA ALA A 72 -13.94 38.59 -6.36
C ALA A 72 -13.96 37.06 -6.42
N ALA A 73 -15.08 36.42 -6.05
CA ALA A 73 -15.25 34.98 -6.21
C ALA A 73 -15.16 34.55 -7.68
N ASN A 74 -15.78 35.31 -8.61
CA ASN A 74 -15.68 35.04 -10.04
C ASN A 74 -14.24 35.17 -10.59
N VAL A 75 -13.45 36.11 -10.06
CA VAL A 75 -12.01 36.21 -10.39
C VAL A 75 -11.26 34.99 -9.91
N ASN A 76 -11.52 34.53 -8.69
CA ASN A 76 -10.89 33.31 -8.16
C ASN A 76 -11.27 32.09 -9.00
N GLN A 77 -12.54 31.93 -9.35
CA GLN A 77 -13.00 30.86 -10.24
C GLN A 77 -12.26 30.88 -11.59
N SER A 78 -12.09 32.09 -12.18
CA SER A 78 -11.38 32.24 -13.46
C SER A 78 -9.88 31.95 -13.33
N ARG A 79 -9.30 32.24 -12.16
CA ARG A 79 -7.89 31.93 -11.83
C ARG A 79 -7.70 30.43 -11.68
N ASP A 80 -8.62 29.76 -10.96
CA ASP A 80 -8.58 28.31 -10.77
C ASP A 80 -8.70 27.56 -12.12
N ASN A 81 -9.60 28.04 -12.98
CA ASN A 81 -9.72 27.48 -14.33
C ASN A 81 -8.43 27.66 -15.15
N LEU A 82 -7.74 28.79 -14.99
CA LEU A 82 -6.44 29.01 -15.65
C LEU A 82 -5.36 28.11 -15.04
N SER A 83 -5.30 27.95 -13.72
CA SER A 83 -4.30 27.11 -13.08
C SER A 83 -4.39 25.64 -13.52
N ARG A 84 -5.62 25.15 -13.77
CA ARG A 84 -5.86 23.79 -14.27
C ARG A 84 -5.39 23.55 -15.71
N THR A 85 -5.03 24.59 -16.46
CA THR A 85 -4.46 24.43 -17.80
C THR A 85 -2.98 24.04 -17.78
N THR A 86 -2.32 24.20 -16.64
CA THR A 86 -0.95 23.73 -16.42
C THR A 86 -0.98 22.62 -15.37
N ILE A 87 -0.62 21.42 -15.80
CA ILE A 87 -0.64 20.22 -14.96
C ILE A 87 0.79 19.98 -14.46
N TYR A 88 0.96 19.90 -13.15
CA TYR A 88 2.23 19.61 -12.51
C TYR A 88 2.26 18.19 -11.99
N ALA A 89 3.42 17.56 -12.04
CA ALA A 89 3.63 16.26 -11.42
C ALA A 89 3.44 16.38 -9.88
N PRO A 90 2.62 15.53 -9.25
CA PRO A 90 2.39 15.59 -7.80
C PRO A 90 3.57 15.08 -6.98
N ILE A 91 4.44 14.26 -7.58
CA ILE A 91 5.63 13.68 -6.97
C ILE A 91 6.82 13.79 -7.92
N SER A 92 8.03 13.77 -7.35
CA SER A 92 9.24 13.58 -8.14
C SER A 92 9.36 12.12 -8.55
N GLY A 93 9.76 11.84 -9.79
CA GLY A 93 9.86 10.48 -10.30
C GLY A 93 10.15 10.42 -11.79
N THR A 94 10.04 9.22 -12.34
CA THR A 94 10.22 8.93 -13.76
C THR A 94 8.87 8.66 -14.41
N ILE A 95 8.67 9.12 -15.64
CA ILE A 95 7.47 8.81 -16.42
C ILE A 95 7.52 7.32 -16.78
N SER A 96 6.57 6.54 -16.27
CA SER A 96 6.47 5.10 -16.54
C SER A 96 5.62 4.79 -17.77
N SER A 97 4.59 5.58 -18.04
CA SER A 97 3.82 5.54 -19.29
C SER A 97 3.44 6.96 -19.74
N LEU A 98 3.36 7.17 -21.03
CA LEU A 98 2.86 8.38 -21.67
C LEU A 98 1.80 7.96 -22.67
N ASP A 99 0.54 8.24 -22.33
CA ASP A 99 -0.62 7.71 -23.05
C ASP A 99 -1.19 8.69 -24.06
N VAL A 100 -0.62 9.90 -24.16
CA VAL A 100 -1.06 10.96 -25.06
C VAL A 100 0.10 11.57 -25.86
N GLU A 101 -0.16 12.02 -27.07
CA GLU A 101 0.81 12.69 -27.92
C GLU A 101 0.60 14.21 -27.96
N LEU A 102 1.65 14.94 -28.36
CA LEU A 102 1.59 16.39 -28.48
C LEU A 102 0.56 16.78 -29.59
N GLY A 103 -0.41 17.62 -29.21
CA GLY A 103 -1.50 18.05 -30.08
C GLY A 103 -2.77 17.20 -29.97
N GLU A 104 -2.74 16.14 -29.22
CA GLU A 104 -3.92 15.31 -28.94
C GLU A 104 -4.91 16.04 -28.02
N ARG A 105 -6.21 15.79 -28.26
CA ARG A 105 -7.28 16.36 -27.44
C ARG A 105 -7.60 15.45 -26.25
N VAL A 106 -7.26 15.91 -25.06
CA VAL A 106 -7.62 15.23 -23.80
C VAL A 106 -8.97 15.75 -23.29
N VAL A 107 -9.76 14.86 -22.72
CA VAL A 107 -11.07 15.20 -22.15
C VAL A 107 -10.97 15.07 -20.62
N GLY A 108 -11.37 16.15 -19.94
CA GLY A 108 -11.48 16.16 -18.49
C GLY A 108 -12.75 16.93 -18.11
N THR A 109 -13.86 16.22 -17.87
CA THR A 109 -15.11 16.84 -17.43
C THR A 109 -15.51 16.27 -16.08
N GLN A 110 -16.29 17.03 -15.32
CA GLN A 110 -16.81 16.57 -14.03
C GLN A 110 -17.77 15.38 -14.13
N GLN A 111 -18.27 15.08 -15.33
CA GLN A 111 -19.30 14.05 -15.58
C GLN A 111 -18.76 12.80 -16.26
N MET A 112 -17.51 12.81 -16.71
CA MET A 112 -16.89 11.66 -17.38
C MET A 112 -15.49 11.41 -16.81
N ALA A 113 -15.07 10.14 -16.77
CA ALA A 113 -13.71 9.79 -16.46
C ALA A 113 -12.75 10.55 -17.40
N GLY A 114 -11.76 11.24 -16.82
CA GLY A 114 -10.77 11.98 -17.57
C GLY A 114 -9.86 11.06 -18.37
N THR A 115 -9.22 11.61 -19.43
CA THR A 115 -8.16 10.92 -20.16
C THR A 115 -6.91 10.85 -19.29
N GLU A 116 -6.36 9.67 -19.10
CA GLU A 116 -5.05 9.48 -18.46
C GLU A 116 -3.98 10.05 -19.39
N ILE A 117 -3.16 10.98 -18.90
CA ILE A 117 -2.14 11.66 -19.69
C ILE A 117 -0.81 10.92 -19.58
N MET A 118 -0.36 10.64 -18.36
CA MET A 118 0.88 9.94 -18.06
C MET A 118 0.86 9.38 -16.65
N ARG A 119 1.74 8.42 -16.40
CA ARG A 119 2.03 7.90 -15.06
C ARG A 119 3.43 8.30 -14.64
N VAL A 120 3.54 8.88 -13.46
CA VAL A 120 4.82 9.18 -12.81
C VAL A 120 5.01 8.19 -11.68
N ALA A 121 6.14 7.47 -11.69
CA ALA A 121 6.48 6.46 -10.68
C ALA A 121 7.81 6.79 -10.02
N ASP A 122 7.90 6.52 -8.72
CA ASP A 122 9.17 6.47 -8.00
C ASP A 122 9.79 5.09 -8.19
N LEU A 123 10.79 5.00 -9.06
CA LEU A 123 11.47 3.74 -9.36
C LEU A 123 12.54 3.36 -8.32
N GLY A 124 12.79 4.22 -7.33
CA GLY A 124 13.70 3.91 -6.22
C GLY A 124 13.08 2.98 -5.17
N ASN A 125 11.75 2.99 -5.06
CA ASN A 125 11.01 2.19 -4.09
C ASN A 125 10.07 1.21 -4.80
N MET A 126 10.64 0.13 -5.33
CA MET A 126 9.84 -0.89 -6.03
C MET A 126 9.20 -1.86 -5.03
N GLU A 127 7.92 -2.09 -5.22
CA GLU A 127 7.14 -3.05 -4.45
C GLU A 127 6.53 -4.10 -5.39
N VAL A 128 6.48 -5.33 -4.92
CA VAL A 128 5.78 -6.45 -5.59
C VAL A 128 4.46 -6.64 -4.87
N GLU A 129 3.38 -6.64 -5.61
CA GLU A 129 2.05 -6.97 -5.09
C GLU A 129 1.77 -8.44 -5.40
N VAL A 130 1.48 -9.23 -4.37
CA VAL A 130 1.20 -10.66 -4.48
C VAL A 130 -0.15 -10.99 -3.85
N ASP A 131 -0.83 -11.97 -4.44
CA ASP A 131 -2.09 -12.48 -3.95
C ASP A 131 -1.83 -13.69 -3.04
N VAL A 132 -2.25 -13.57 -1.78
CA VAL A 132 -2.09 -14.61 -0.76
C VAL A 132 -3.46 -15.16 -0.37
N ASN A 133 -3.54 -16.48 -0.27
CA ASN A 133 -4.76 -17.18 0.13
C ASN A 133 -5.17 -16.87 1.58
N GLU A 134 -6.47 -16.88 1.86
CA GLU A 134 -7.05 -16.69 3.20
C GLU A 134 -6.44 -17.61 4.27
N ASN A 135 -6.10 -18.86 3.94
CA ASN A 135 -5.53 -19.81 4.89
C ASN A 135 -4.10 -19.46 5.30
N ASP A 136 -3.37 -18.73 4.45
CA ASP A 136 -1.97 -18.41 4.66
C ASP A 136 -1.75 -16.98 5.14
N ILE A 137 -2.67 -16.06 4.84
CA ILE A 137 -2.55 -14.65 5.27
C ILE A 137 -2.45 -14.51 6.79
N VAL A 138 -3.10 -15.41 7.54
CA VAL A 138 -3.08 -15.40 9.02
C VAL A 138 -1.68 -15.64 9.59
N LYS A 139 -0.79 -16.27 8.82
CA LYS A 139 0.57 -16.60 9.21
C LYS A 139 1.57 -15.48 8.91
N ILE A 140 1.19 -14.52 8.05
CA ILE A 140 2.07 -13.46 7.55
C ILE A 140 1.98 -12.24 8.46
N ASN A 141 3.13 -11.67 8.78
CA ASN A 141 3.24 -10.44 9.55
C ASN A 141 3.98 -9.36 8.76
N ILE A 142 3.63 -8.10 9.04
CA ILE A 142 4.40 -6.98 8.51
C ILE A 142 5.83 -7.06 9.06
N GLY A 143 6.80 -6.98 8.16
CA GLY A 143 8.22 -7.12 8.50
C GLY A 143 8.80 -8.51 8.22
N ASP A 144 7.99 -9.49 7.82
CA ASP A 144 8.49 -10.80 7.42
C ASP A 144 9.46 -10.67 6.25
N SER A 145 10.57 -11.42 6.32
CA SER A 145 11.56 -11.47 5.27
C SER A 145 11.04 -12.26 4.09
N THR A 146 11.36 -11.81 2.88
CA THR A 146 10.91 -12.45 1.66
C THR A 146 12.05 -12.71 0.70
N ARG A 147 11.91 -13.77 -0.10
CA ARG A 147 12.72 -14.05 -1.28
C ARG A 147 11.88 -13.72 -2.50
N VAL A 148 12.35 -12.79 -3.31
CA VAL A 148 11.67 -12.32 -4.53
C VAL A 148 12.45 -12.81 -5.74
N GLU A 149 11.81 -13.58 -6.59
CA GLU A 149 12.37 -14.03 -7.86
C GLU A 149 11.63 -13.33 -8.99
N VAL A 150 12.34 -12.46 -9.72
CA VAL A 150 11.78 -11.71 -10.85
C VAL A 150 12.08 -12.48 -12.13
N ASP A 151 11.05 -12.74 -12.94
CA ASP A 151 11.19 -13.55 -14.18
C ASP A 151 12.22 -13.01 -15.16
N ALA A 152 12.43 -11.68 -15.17
CA ALA A 152 13.45 -11.05 -16.00
C ALA A 152 14.89 -11.34 -15.54
N TYR A 153 15.10 -11.78 -14.30
CA TYR A 153 16.40 -12.03 -13.70
C TYR A 153 16.52 -13.48 -13.22
N LEU A 154 16.52 -14.41 -14.17
CA LEU A 154 16.64 -15.84 -13.90
C LEU A 154 17.85 -16.15 -12.99
N LYS A 155 17.63 -16.99 -11.97
CA LYS A 155 18.64 -17.47 -11.01
C LYS A 155 19.20 -16.43 -10.03
N LYS A 156 18.63 -15.23 -9.95
CA LYS A 156 19.03 -14.23 -8.97
C LYS A 156 17.87 -13.88 -8.05
N PRO A 157 17.77 -14.50 -6.87
CA PRO A 157 16.77 -14.12 -5.89
C PRO A 157 17.14 -12.78 -5.24
N PHE A 158 16.17 -11.92 -5.04
CA PHE A 158 16.29 -10.66 -4.33
C PHE A 158 15.70 -10.80 -2.93
N LYS A 159 16.25 -10.08 -1.97
CA LYS A 159 15.70 -10.01 -0.62
C LYS A 159 14.65 -8.90 -0.57
N GLY A 160 13.54 -9.20 0.05
CA GLY A 160 12.46 -8.26 0.29
C GLY A 160 11.93 -8.34 1.72
N MET A 161 10.97 -7.48 2.01
CA MET A 161 10.29 -7.44 3.29
C MET A 161 8.81 -7.07 3.07
N VAL A 162 7.91 -7.70 3.80
CA VAL A 162 6.48 -7.38 3.79
C VAL A 162 6.27 -5.99 4.38
N THR A 163 5.69 -5.07 3.61
CA THR A 163 5.42 -3.68 4.01
C THR A 163 3.96 -3.45 4.35
N GLU A 164 3.05 -4.08 3.63
CA GLU A 164 1.61 -3.87 3.80
C GLU A 164 0.84 -5.17 3.54
N ILE A 165 -0.21 -5.39 4.33
CA ILE A 165 -1.16 -6.48 4.16
C ILE A 165 -2.55 -5.84 4.02
N ALA A 166 -3.27 -6.13 2.92
CA ALA A 166 -4.60 -5.60 2.71
C ALA A 166 -5.57 -6.14 3.78
N ASN A 167 -6.34 -5.22 4.37
CA ASN A 167 -7.34 -5.58 5.40
C ASN A 167 -8.64 -6.17 4.82
N SER A 168 -8.82 -6.13 3.51
CA SER A 168 -9.99 -6.69 2.82
C SER A 168 -9.54 -7.56 1.67
N ALA A 169 -10.27 -8.66 1.47
CA ALA A 169 -10.11 -9.49 0.30
C ALA A 169 -10.56 -8.75 -0.96
N GLU A 170 -9.95 -9.07 -2.08
CA GLU A 170 -10.45 -8.64 -3.38
C GLU A 170 -11.76 -9.38 -3.69
N SER A 171 -12.87 -8.65 -3.68
CA SER A 171 -14.17 -9.24 -4.02
C SER A 171 -14.32 -9.34 -5.53
N ASN A 172 -13.88 -10.44 -6.11
CA ASN A 172 -14.31 -10.82 -7.44
C ASN A 172 -15.67 -11.51 -7.34
N LEU A 173 -16.67 -10.96 -8.03
CA LEU A 173 -18.09 -11.31 -7.98
C LEU A 173 -18.45 -12.70 -8.57
N THR A 174 -17.53 -13.64 -8.63
CA THR A 174 -17.79 -15.01 -9.13
C THR A 174 -17.73 -16.00 -7.99
N ALA A 175 -18.80 -16.79 -7.83
CA ALA A 175 -19.06 -17.68 -6.70
C ALA A 175 -18.06 -18.86 -6.50
N ASP A 176 -17.10 -19.05 -7.41
CA ASP A 176 -16.14 -20.17 -7.40
C ASP A 176 -14.68 -19.72 -7.20
N GLN A 177 -14.43 -18.47 -6.79
CA GLN A 177 -13.07 -17.95 -6.70
C GLN A 177 -12.54 -17.98 -5.27
N VAL A 178 -11.31 -18.47 -5.15
CA VAL A 178 -10.55 -18.50 -3.89
C VAL A 178 -10.36 -17.07 -3.36
N THR A 179 -10.63 -16.87 -2.07
CA THR A 179 -10.45 -15.57 -1.42
C THR A 179 -8.97 -15.27 -1.27
N ASN A 180 -8.50 -14.23 -1.95
CA ASN A 180 -7.12 -13.76 -1.88
C ASN A 180 -7.03 -12.38 -1.26
N PHE A 181 -5.93 -12.14 -0.55
CA PHE A 181 -5.56 -10.86 0.04
C PHE A 181 -4.30 -10.34 -0.63
N LYS A 182 -4.26 -9.04 -0.91
CA LYS A 182 -3.08 -8.40 -1.48
C LYS A 182 -2.05 -8.12 -0.40
N VAL A 183 -0.83 -8.54 -0.65
CA VAL A 183 0.32 -8.28 0.20
C VAL A 183 1.36 -7.53 -0.62
N LYS A 184 1.86 -6.41 -0.10
CA LYS A 184 2.95 -5.66 -0.71
C LYS A 184 4.27 -6.01 -0.08
N VAL A 185 5.22 -6.32 -0.93
CA VAL A 185 6.58 -6.69 -0.56
C VAL A 185 7.55 -5.72 -1.20
N ARG A 186 8.31 -5.00 -0.38
CA ARG A 186 9.37 -4.09 -0.86
C ARG A 186 10.64 -4.86 -1.12
N ILE A 187 11.24 -4.66 -2.29
CA ILE A 187 12.55 -5.20 -2.62
C ILE A 187 13.61 -4.34 -1.94
N LEU A 188 14.50 -4.96 -1.17
CA LEU A 188 15.56 -4.24 -0.46
C LEU A 188 16.65 -3.81 -1.44
N GLU A 189 17.01 -2.53 -1.40
CA GLU A 189 18.06 -1.94 -2.25
C GLU A 189 19.41 -2.68 -2.13
N SER A 190 19.71 -3.16 -0.92
CA SER A 190 20.94 -3.94 -0.66
C SER A 190 21.06 -5.21 -1.50
N SER A 191 19.96 -5.77 -1.99
CA SER A 191 19.95 -7.03 -2.75
C SER A 191 20.20 -6.85 -4.26
N TYR A 192 20.13 -5.60 -4.77
CA TYR A 192 20.35 -5.30 -6.19
C TYR A 192 21.35 -4.17 -6.44
N LYS A 193 22.15 -3.78 -5.45
CA LYS A 193 23.19 -2.74 -5.57
C LYS A 193 24.15 -2.98 -6.73
N ASP A 194 24.55 -4.21 -6.93
CA ASP A 194 25.43 -4.62 -8.03
C ASP A 194 24.84 -4.39 -9.43
N LEU A 195 23.51 -4.33 -9.56
CA LEU A 195 22.82 -4.02 -10.81
C LEU A 195 22.75 -2.50 -11.10
N ILE A 196 22.94 -1.68 -10.07
CA ILE A 196 22.89 -0.20 -10.15
C ILE A 196 24.29 0.38 -10.29
N GLU A 197 25.31 -0.31 -9.82
CA GLU A 197 26.69 0.17 -9.81
C GLU A 197 27.14 0.62 -11.20
N GLY A 198 27.60 1.88 -11.31
CA GLY A 198 28.02 2.51 -12.56
C GLY A 198 26.90 3.04 -13.45
N LYS A 199 25.64 3.06 -12.99
CA LYS A 199 24.51 3.60 -13.74
C LYS A 199 24.01 4.94 -13.16
N PRO A 200 23.25 5.76 -13.95
CA PRO A 200 22.69 7.00 -13.44
C PRO A 200 21.79 6.79 -12.21
N GLU A 201 21.74 7.78 -11.31
CA GLU A 201 20.98 7.76 -10.05
C GLU A 201 19.47 7.43 -10.23
N ALA A 202 18.91 7.80 -11.38
CA ALA A 202 17.51 7.50 -11.73
C ALA A 202 17.30 6.09 -12.35
N PHE A 203 18.34 5.25 -12.42
CA PHE A 203 18.24 3.93 -13.02
C PHE A 203 17.68 2.93 -12.02
N SER A 204 16.56 2.29 -12.37
CA SER A 204 16.06 1.11 -11.66
C SER A 204 16.19 -0.14 -12.54
N PRO A 205 16.69 -1.25 -12.01
CA PRO A 205 16.75 -2.52 -12.74
C PRO A 205 15.35 -3.11 -12.95
N PHE A 206 14.39 -2.71 -12.11
CA PHE A 206 13.01 -3.17 -12.20
C PHE A 206 12.12 -2.16 -12.91
N ARG A 207 11.11 -2.64 -13.62
CA ARG A 207 10.12 -1.79 -14.29
C ARG A 207 8.71 -2.17 -13.82
N PRO A 208 7.81 -1.19 -13.65
CA PRO A 208 6.40 -1.48 -13.39
C PRO A 208 5.83 -2.45 -14.43
N GLY A 209 5.06 -3.44 -13.95
CA GLY A 209 4.49 -4.50 -14.80
C GLY A 209 5.37 -5.73 -15.01
N MET A 210 6.55 -5.81 -14.39
CA MET A 210 7.32 -7.05 -14.35
C MET A 210 6.65 -8.08 -13.43
N THR A 211 6.68 -9.35 -13.84
CA THR A 211 6.19 -10.49 -13.05
C THR A 211 7.27 -10.98 -12.10
N ALA A 212 6.87 -11.33 -10.89
CA ALA A 212 7.75 -11.87 -9.88
C ALA A 212 7.02 -12.92 -9.02
N THR A 213 7.76 -13.91 -8.55
CA THR A 213 7.34 -14.89 -7.56
C THR A 213 7.94 -14.53 -6.21
N VAL A 214 7.17 -14.63 -5.14
CA VAL A 214 7.61 -14.25 -3.80
C VAL A 214 7.39 -15.37 -2.81
N ASP A 215 8.46 -15.81 -2.16
CA ASP A 215 8.42 -16.71 -1.02
C ASP A 215 8.46 -15.88 0.26
N ILE A 216 7.42 -15.95 1.07
CA ILE A 216 7.32 -15.23 2.36
C ILE A 216 7.75 -16.16 3.48
N ILE A 217 8.79 -15.78 4.21
CA ILE A 217 9.32 -16.57 5.33
C ILE A 217 8.57 -16.17 6.60
N THR A 218 7.55 -16.93 6.95
CA THR A 218 6.69 -16.65 8.10
C THR A 218 7.28 -17.13 9.43
N ASN A 219 8.14 -18.15 9.39
CA ASN A 219 8.79 -18.65 10.58
C ASN A 219 10.18 -19.22 10.26
N SER A 220 11.12 -19.04 11.15
CA SER A 220 12.49 -19.53 11.00
C SER A 220 13.01 -19.98 12.36
N VAL A 221 13.51 -21.20 12.43
CA VAL A 221 14.15 -21.75 13.63
C VAL A 221 15.61 -22.03 13.33
N LYS A 222 16.50 -21.43 14.13
CA LYS A 222 17.94 -21.65 14.00
C LYS A 222 18.37 -22.85 14.83
N ASP A 223 19.43 -23.53 14.37
CA ASP A 223 20.08 -24.64 15.08
C ASP A 223 19.13 -25.80 15.42
N ALA A 224 18.18 -26.11 14.52
CA ALA A 224 17.24 -27.18 14.68
C ALA A 224 17.67 -28.45 13.96
N ILE A 225 17.35 -29.61 14.53
CA ILE A 225 17.52 -30.90 13.87
C ILE A 225 16.38 -31.06 12.86
N ALA A 226 16.71 -31.06 11.58
CA ALA A 226 15.74 -31.28 10.51
C ALA A 226 15.97 -32.62 9.82
N VAL A 227 14.89 -33.30 9.48
CA VAL A 227 14.94 -34.56 8.76
C VAL A 227 14.05 -34.47 7.50
N PRO A 228 14.38 -35.14 6.39
CA PRO A 228 13.49 -35.21 5.24
C PRO A 228 12.13 -35.79 5.62
N ILE A 229 11.06 -35.18 5.12
CA ILE A 229 9.67 -35.65 5.36
C ILE A 229 9.52 -37.14 5.00
N SER A 230 10.24 -37.60 3.97
CA SER A 230 10.26 -38.98 3.52
C SER A 230 10.79 -39.99 4.54
N ALA A 231 11.50 -39.55 5.57
CA ALA A 231 12.04 -40.41 6.63
C ALA A 231 11.06 -40.63 7.79
N ILE A 232 9.98 -39.87 7.86
CA ILE A 232 9.02 -39.96 8.94
C ILE A 232 8.03 -41.07 8.65
N VAL A 233 7.80 -41.92 9.66
CA VAL A 233 6.81 -42.99 9.63
C VAL A 233 5.81 -42.81 10.75
N ILE A 234 4.54 -43.05 10.45
CA ILE A 234 3.48 -43.09 11.45
C ILE A 234 3.32 -44.54 11.92
N LYS A 235 3.46 -44.79 13.22
CA LYS A 235 3.27 -46.10 13.81
C LYS A 235 2.13 -46.10 14.81
N ASN A 236 1.44 -47.20 14.91
CA ASN A 236 0.41 -47.41 15.93
C ASN A 236 1.03 -47.99 17.19
N ASP A 237 0.71 -47.41 18.35
CA ASP A 237 1.12 -47.93 19.65
C ASP A 237 0.18 -49.07 20.01
N THR A 238 0.68 -50.34 19.94
CA THR A 238 -0.08 -51.53 20.25
C THR A 238 -0.06 -51.88 21.72
N THR A 239 0.64 -51.08 22.56
CA THR A 239 0.83 -51.41 24.01
C THR A 239 -0.23 -50.77 24.91
N THR A 240 -1.04 -49.84 24.43
CA THR A 240 -2.05 -49.18 25.28
C THR A 240 -3.47 -49.56 24.80
N SER A 241 -4.21 -50.26 25.68
CA SER A 241 -5.61 -50.70 25.44
C SER A 241 -6.64 -49.58 25.61
N SER A 242 -6.37 -48.37 25.15
CA SER A 242 -7.33 -47.28 25.18
C SER A 242 -7.90 -47.02 23.80
N PHE A 243 -9.24 -46.95 23.67
CA PHE A 243 -9.97 -46.52 22.50
C PHE A 243 -9.62 -45.03 22.18
N GLY A 244 -8.61 -44.84 21.37
CA GLY A 244 -8.17 -43.53 20.89
C GLY A 244 -7.05 -43.71 19.89
N ASP A 245 -6.88 -42.75 18.97
CA ASP A 245 -5.83 -42.71 17.95
C ASP A 245 -4.43 -42.73 18.63
N ASN A 246 -3.91 -43.95 18.82
CA ASN A 246 -2.58 -44.18 19.39
C ASN A 246 -1.51 -44.16 18.28
N GLN A 247 -1.61 -43.21 17.37
CA GLN A 247 -0.58 -42.99 16.36
C GLN A 247 0.51 -42.10 16.86
N TYR A 248 1.75 -42.46 16.58
CA TYR A 248 2.91 -41.65 16.90
C TYR A 248 3.86 -41.56 15.71
N GLU A 249 4.55 -40.44 15.63
CA GLU A 249 5.56 -40.20 14.62
C GLU A 249 6.90 -40.79 15.08
N ALA A 250 7.57 -41.46 14.17
CA ALA A 250 8.86 -42.08 14.43
C ALA A 250 9.77 -41.96 13.21
N VAL A 251 11.06 -42.11 13.45
CA VAL A 251 12.08 -42.27 12.40
C VAL A 251 12.89 -43.52 12.67
N PHE A 252 13.43 -44.10 11.60
CA PHE A 252 14.40 -45.17 11.73
C PHE A 252 15.81 -44.58 11.80
N VAL A 253 16.54 -44.93 12.85
CA VAL A 253 17.94 -44.54 13.03
C VAL A 253 18.81 -45.79 12.93
N LYS A 254 19.94 -45.67 12.27
CA LYS A 254 20.93 -46.74 12.20
C LYS A 254 21.71 -46.82 13.50
N ASN A 255 21.65 -47.96 14.17
CA ASN A 255 22.46 -48.28 15.34
C ASN A 255 23.35 -49.49 15.01
N GLY A 256 24.62 -49.24 14.77
CA GLY A 256 25.52 -50.26 14.19
C GLY A 256 25.06 -50.63 12.77
N ASP A 257 24.71 -51.91 12.55
CA ASP A 257 24.18 -52.38 11.24
C ASP A 257 22.68 -52.66 11.28
N LYS A 258 21.97 -52.21 12.33
CA LYS A 258 20.53 -52.48 12.53
C LYS A 258 19.70 -51.19 12.56
N ALA A 259 18.48 -51.28 12.03
CA ALA A 259 17.50 -50.22 12.13
C ALA A 259 16.85 -50.23 13.49
N MET A 260 16.80 -49.09 14.17
CA MET A 260 16.10 -48.86 15.43
C MET A 260 15.05 -47.77 15.24
N VAL A 261 13.87 -47.96 15.81
CA VAL A 261 12.79 -47.00 15.81
C VAL A 261 12.97 -46.01 16.96
N LYS A 262 13.10 -44.72 16.63
CA LYS A 262 13.04 -43.64 17.63
C LYS A 262 11.71 -42.87 17.47
N ARG A 263 10.95 -42.76 18.53
CA ARG A 263 9.76 -41.90 18.60
C ARG A 263 10.18 -40.46 18.60
N ILE A 264 9.57 -39.64 17.77
CA ILE A 264 9.90 -38.21 17.63
C ILE A 264 8.66 -37.33 17.83
N LYS A 265 8.88 -36.07 18.09
CA LYS A 265 7.87 -35.03 17.95
C LYS A 265 8.35 -34.05 16.88
N THR A 266 7.51 -33.82 15.90
CA THR A 266 7.79 -32.90 14.81
C THR A 266 7.38 -31.47 15.17
N GLY A 267 7.88 -30.51 14.43
CA GLY A 267 7.57 -29.11 14.54
C GLY A 267 7.18 -28.51 13.19
N ILE A 268 7.70 -27.34 12.86
CA ILE A 268 7.46 -26.70 11.56
C ILE A 268 8.13 -27.51 10.45
N GLN A 269 7.53 -27.44 9.26
CA GLN A 269 8.04 -28.11 8.06
C GLN A 269 8.16 -27.13 6.89
N ASP A 270 9.08 -27.44 6.00
CA ASP A 270 9.17 -26.85 4.66
C ASP A 270 8.77 -27.87 3.59
N ASP A 271 9.01 -27.60 2.31
CA ASP A 271 8.66 -28.47 1.20
C ASP A 271 9.39 -29.82 1.20
N THR A 272 10.52 -29.94 1.91
CA THR A 272 11.42 -31.09 1.87
C THR A 272 11.74 -31.67 3.24
N ASN A 273 11.80 -30.82 4.25
CA ASN A 273 12.26 -31.18 5.60
C ASN A 273 11.23 -30.80 6.68
N ILE A 274 11.31 -31.51 7.79
CA ILE A 274 10.54 -31.19 8.99
C ILE A 274 11.45 -31.15 10.19
N ILE A 275 11.25 -30.20 11.07
CA ILE A 275 12.02 -30.05 12.30
C ILE A 275 11.58 -31.14 13.30
N VAL A 276 12.56 -31.77 13.95
CA VAL A 276 12.35 -32.67 15.06
C VAL A 276 12.66 -31.93 16.36
N THR A 277 11.63 -31.75 17.18
CA THR A 277 11.75 -31.03 18.46
C THR A 277 12.25 -31.92 19.60
N THR A 278 11.91 -33.21 19.59
CA THR A 278 12.38 -34.20 20.58
C THR A 278 12.50 -35.56 19.93
N GLY A 279 13.45 -36.38 20.44
CA GLY A 279 13.62 -37.78 20.08
C GLY A 279 14.79 -38.10 19.18
N LEU A 280 15.51 -37.06 18.66
CA LEU A 280 16.77 -37.22 17.92
C LEU A 280 17.87 -36.41 18.59
N GLU A 281 19.11 -36.89 18.44
CA GLU A 281 20.33 -36.24 18.92
C GLU A 281 21.23 -35.91 17.72
N ILE A 282 22.11 -34.91 17.89
CA ILE A 282 23.09 -34.56 16.87
C ILE A 282 24.06 -35.74 16.69
N GLY A 283 24.15 -36.24 15.47
CA GLY A 283 24.99 -37.40 15.11
C GLY A 283 24.20 -38.68 14.86
N ASP A 284 22.89 -38.70 15.07
CA ASP A 284 22.04 -39.83 14.70
C ASP A 284 21.98 -40.00 13.17
N GLU A 285 22.27 -41.19 12.66
CA GLU A 285 22.13 -41.54 11.24
C GLU A 285 20.69 -41.94 10.92
N VAL A 286 19.90 -41.02 10.35
CA VAL A 286 18.50 -41.27 9.99
C VAL A 286 18.39 -41.95 8.62
N ILE A 287 17.57 -42.99 8.55
CA ILE A 287 17.33 -43.75 7.31
C ILE A 287 16.27 -43.03 6.47
N THR A 288 16.68 -42.47 5.34
CA THR A 288 15.84 -41.57 4.52
C THR A 288 15.22 -42.25 3.29
N GLY A 289 15.58 -43.45 2.96
CA GLY A 289 15.04 -44.05 1.75
C GLY A 289 15.52 -45.48 1.44
N PRO A 290 14.91 -46.11 0.42
CA PRO A 290 13.76 -45.65 -0.41
C PRO A 290 12.46 -45.55 0.38
N TYR A 291 11.60 -44.54 0.05
CA TYR A 291 10.36 -44.22 0.78
C TYR A 291 9.49 -45.45 1.07
N ASN A 292 9.22 -46.29 0.06
CA ASN A 292 8.40 -47.50 0.23
C ASN A 292 9.04 -48.52 1.20
N THR A 293 10.36 -48.57 1.27
CA THR A 293 11.08 -49.45 2.18
C THR A 293 10.97 -48.93 3.61
N VAL A 294 11.21 -47.64 3.81
CA VAL A 294 11.15 -47.01 5.15
C VAL A 294 9.74 -47.07 5.73
N THR A 295 8.71 -46.77 4.92
CA THR A 295 7.32 -46.68 5.39
C THR A 295 6.60 -47.99 5.53
N LYS A 296 6.90 -49.01 4.68
CA LYS A 296 6.11 -50.23 4.62
C LYS A 296 6.86 -51.53 4.96
N LEU A 297 8.15 -51.60 4.64
CA LEU A 297 8.91 -52.85 4.72
C LEU A 297 9.85 -52.91 5.90
N LEU A 298 10.49 -51.78 6.29
CA LEU A 298 11.51 -51.75 7.32
C LEU A 298 10.92 -52.00 8.71
N LYS A 299 11.50 -52.96 9.39
CA LYS A 299 11.16 -53.31 10.78
C LYS A 299 12.33 -53.03 11.73
N GLU A 300 12.02 -52.90 12.99
CA GLU A 300 13.04 -52.76 14.03
C GLU A 300 13.93 -54.02 14.06
N GLY A 301 15.22 -53.82 14.00
CA GLY A 301 16.21 -54.89 13.96
C GLY A 301 16.69 -55.33 12.60
N ASP A 302 16.08 -54.87 11.52
CA ASP A 302 16.50 -55.20 10.15
C ASP A 302 17.91 -54.65 9.88
N LEU A 303 18.67 -55.39 9.10
CA LEU A 303 20.04 -55.01 8.66
C LEU A 303 19.94 -53.91 7.62
N VAL A 304 20.69 -52.82 7.81
CA VAL A 304 20.76 -51.67 6.93
C VAL A 304 22.17 -51.34 6.53
N GLU A 305 22.36 -51.00 5.26
CA GLU A 305 23.64 -50.64 4.71
C GLU A 305 23.61 -49.21 4.16
N VAL A 306 24.70 -48.45 4.36
CA VAL A 306 24.79 -47.06 3.87
C VAL A 306 25.16 -47.07 2.38
N LYS A 307 24.28 -46.57 1.55
CA LYS A 307 24.53 -46.38 0.12
C LYS A 307 25.38 -45.11 -0.08
N LYS A 308 26.64 -45.23 -0.42
CA LYS A 308 27.63 -44.14 -0.53
C LYS A 308 27.36 -43.05 -1.57
N ASN A 309 26.17 -42.94 -2.19
CA ASN A 309 25.87 -42.01 -3.30
C ASN A 309 24.61 -41.19 -3.11
N ALA A 310 24.35 -40.63 -1.92
CA ALA A 310 23.35 -39.58 -1.76
C ALA A 310 23.99 -38.35 -1.14
N LYS A 311 24.54 -37.45 -1.97
CA LYS A 311 24.74 -36.06 -1.56
C LYS A 311 23.33 -35.44 -1.43
N PHE A 312 22.75 -35.51 -0.26
CA PHE A 312 21.64 -34.66 0.12
C PHE A 312 22.20 -33.27 0.48
N GLY A 313 21.63 -32.27 -0.20
CA GLY A 313 22.06 -30.89 -0.24
C GLY A 313 22.67 -30.34 1.02
N ALA A 314 23.95 -30.03 0.96
CA ALA A 314 24.49 -28.91 1.68
C ALA A 314 23.90 -27.65 0.98
N SER A 315 23.03 -26.93 1.65
CA SER A 315 22.75 -25.55 1.33
C SER A 315 24.09 -24.81 1.33
N GLN A 316 24.52 -24.39 0.14
CA GLN A 316 25.63 -23.46 0.01
C GLN A 316 25.19 -22.16 0.69
N GLU A 317 25.77 -21.88 1.83
CA GLU A 317 26.05 -20.53 2.27
C GLU A 317 27.10 -19.96 1.32
N ASP A 318 26.69 -18.93 0.57
CA ASP A 318 27.54 -17.82 0.11
C ASP A 318 26.62 -16.58 -0.09
#